data_ea8d46c262d4ccc7f217080e439ad5ae
#
_entry.id   ea8d46c262d4ccc7f217080e439ad5ae
#
_cell.length_a   1.000
_cell.length_b   1.000
_cell.length_c   1.000
_cell.angle_alpha   90.00
_cell.angle_beta   90.00
_cell.angle_gamma   90.00
#
_symmetry.space_group_name_H-M   'P 1'
#
loop_
_entity.id
_entity.type
_entity.pdbx_description
1 polymer ?
#
loop_
_entity_poly.entity_id
_entity_poly.type
_entity_poly.pdbx_seq_one_letter_code
_entity_poly.pdbx_strand_id
1 'polypeptide(L)'
;VDWQINDGLSAKSITAYRELEADFARDGDHSPLGVAAYVDHMDLDQFSQEIQLNGTNLDSRLNWIFGLYYFEESGDNENLLDFVISNFRSGGSIDNEAWASFFQATYDVTEQLHFTAGLRYTDEEKKFLPDQVILVNKFAGSGHPVLDAPFMQAGEPILPHVEKAEPIDEVTPMVNVSYDWNEDLMVYVSYSEGFKSGGFSQ
;
A
#
# COMPACT_ATOMS: atom_id res chain seq x y z
N VAL A 1 -7.10 12.05 18.61
CA VAL A 1 -7.87 12.96 19.47
C VAL A 1 -9.32 12.50 19.44
N ASP A 2 -9.95 12.41 20.63
CA ASP A 2 -11.34 12.00 20.79
C ASP A 2 -12.15 13.17 21.38
N TRP A 3 -13.35 13.41 20.86
CA TRP A 3 -14.28 14.43 21.33
C TRP A 3 -15.64 13.80 21.60
N GLN A 4 -16.11 13.89 22.82
CA GLN A 4 -17.50 13.57 23.15
C GLN A 4 -18.36 14.81 22.83
N ILE A 5 -19.26 14.68 21.84
CA ILE A 5 -20.14 15.77 21.41
C ILE A 5 -21.39 15.80 22.32
N ASN A 6 -21.97 14.63 22.56
CA ASN A 6 -23.06 14.41 23.50
C ASN A 6 -23.10 12.92 23.92
N ASP A 7 -24.08 12.49 24.71
CA ASP A 7 -24.17 11.10 25.23
C ASP A 7 -24.25 10.02 24.15
N GLY A 8 -24.74 10.36 22.95
CA GLY A 8 -24.90 9.41 21.85
C GLY A 8 -24.02 9.69 20.62
N LEU A 9 -23.13 10.70 20.66
CA LEU A 9 -22.31 11.08 19.50
C LEU A 9 -20.90 11.49 19.92
N SER A 10 -19.91 10.89 19.29
CA SER A 10 -18.50 11.25 19.44
C SER A 10 -17.82 11.42 18.09
N ALA A 11 -16.76 12.20 18.07
CA ALA A 11 -15.88 12.34 16.93
C ALA A 11 -14.46 11.92 17.31
N LYS A 12 -13.75 11.31 16.36
CA LYS A 12 -12.35 10.89 16.53
C LYS A 12 -11.52 11.34 15.35
N SER A 13 -10.34 11.87 15.62
CA SER A 13 -9.33 12.18 14.60
C SER A 13 -8.08 11.37 14.89
N ILE A 14 -7.60 10.66 13.86
CA ILE A 14 -6.40 9.84 13.90
C ILE A 14 -5.47 10.38 12.82
N THR A 15 -4.32 10.88 13.24
CA THR A 15 -3.26 11.36 12.34
C THR A 15 -2.04 10.49 12.55
N ALA A 16 -1.44 10.01 11.48
CA ALA A 16 -0.19 9.29 11.54
C ALA A 16 0.78 9.82 10.48
N TYR A 17 2.05 9.88 10.87
CA TYR A 17 3.17 10.11 9.97
C TYR A 17 4.19 9.01 10.20
N ARG A 18 4.73 8.48 9.13
CA ARG A 18 5.78 7.46 9.16
C ARG A 18 6.87 7.85 8.18
N GLU A 19 8.10 7.64 8.58
CA GLU A 19 9.30 7.80 7.79
C GLU A 19 10.10 6.49 7.86
N LEU A 20 10.60 6.05 6.74
CA LEU A 20 11.46 4.87 6.62
C LEU A 20 12.67 5.24 5.78
N GLU A 21 13.86 5.09 6.36
CA GLU A 21 15.14 5.11 5.67
C GLU A 21 15.81 3.75 5.86
N ALA A 22 16.23 3.11 4.79
CA ALA A 22 16.83 1.79 4.87
C ALA A 22 17.96 1.61 3.86
N ASP A 23 19.11 1.16 4.37
CA ASP A 23 20.27 0.75 3.57
C ASP A 23 20.55 -0.73 3.84
N PHE A 24 20.62 -1.53 2.80
CA PHE A 24 21.04 -2.91 2.94
C PHE A 24 21.78 -3.41 1.71
N ALA A 25 22.64 -4.40 1.92
CA ALA A 25 23.39 -5.05 0.87
C ALA A 25 23.23 -6.55 0.98
N ARG A 26 23.23 -7.22 -0.16
CA ARG A 26 23.15 -8.68 -0.23
C ARG A 26 24.06 -9.24 -1.31
N ASP A 27 24.63 -10.39 -1.02
CA ASP A 27 25.29 -11.25 -1.98
C ASP A 27 24.21 -12.12 -2.65
N GLY A 28 24.06 -11.98 -3.96
CA GLY A 28 23.02 -12.68 -4.73
C GLY A 28 23.41 -14.09 -5.16
N ASP A 29 24.69 -14.40 -5.19
CA ASP A 29 25.17 -15.72 -5.63
C ASP A 29 25.61 -16.64 -4.47
N HIS A 30 25.70 -16.10 -3.24
CA HIS A 30 26.10 -16.84 -2.03
C HIS A 30 27.44 -17.55 -2.15
N SER A 31 28.40 -16.99 -2.92
CA SER A 31 29.71 -17.57 -3.17
C SER A 31 30.81 -16.52 -2.96
N PRO A 32 32.09 -16.92 -2.80
CA PRO A 32 33.19 -15.96 -2.73
C PRO A 32 33.54 -15.32 -4.10
N LEU A 33 32.78 -15.63 -5.16
CA LEU A 33 32.96 -15.07 -6.50
C LEU A 33 32.02 -13.86 -6.65
N GLY A 34 32.52 -12.73 -7.08
CA GLY A 34 31.69 -11.54 -7.33
C GLY A 34 30.82 -11.69 -8.60
N VAL A 35 29.80 -12.53 -8.51
CA VAL A 35 28.90 -12.81 -9.63
C VAL A 35 27.65 -11.90 -9.61
N ALA A 36 27.10 -11.67 -8.44
CA ALA A 36 25.93 -10.81 -8.24
C ALA A 36 25.94 -10.17 -6.86
N ALA A 37 26.06 -8.86 -6.79
CA ALA A 37 25.97 -8.07 -5.57
C ALA A 37 24.90 -6.98 -5.71
N TYR A 38 24.19 -6.72 -4.61
CA TYR A 38 23.11 -5.75 -4.56
C TYR A 38 23.33 -4.80 -3.39
N VAL A 39 23.15 -3.52 -3.63
CA VAL A 39 23.08 -2.48 -2.61
C VAL A 39 21.78 -1.72 -2.83
N ASP A 40 20.92 -1.74 -1.83
CA ASP A 40 19.62 -1.11 -1.87
C ASP A 40 19.60 0.09 -0.91
N HIS A 41 19.07 1.20 -1.36
CA HIS A 41 18.80 2.41 -0.62
C HIS A 41 17.34 2.79 -0.80
N MET A 42 16.62 3.01 0.27
CA MET A 42 15.19 3.29 0.26
C MET A 42 14.86 4.40 1.23
N ASP A 43 14.15 5.41 0.74
CA ASP A 43 13.52 6.47 1.52
C ASP A 43 12.02 6.46 1.25
N LEU A 44 11.22 6.50 2.31
CA LEU A 44 9.76 6.47 2.21
C LEU A 44 9.12 7.32 3.29
N ASP A 45 8.24 8.22 2.88
CA ASP A 45 7.39 9.03 3.75
C ASP A 45 5.92 8.65 3.55
N GLN A 46 5.19 8.53 4.68
CA GLN A 46 3.76 8.25 4.66
C GLN A 46 3.03 9.21 5.61
N PHE A 47 1.93 9.76 5.14
CA PHE A 47 0.99 10.52 5.94
C PHE A 47 -0.40 9.90 5.85
N SER A 48 -1.11 9.81 6.95
CA SER A 48 -2.53 9.47 6.94
C SER A 48 -3.34 10.27 7.92
N GLN A 49 -4.58 10.55 7.54
CA GLN A 49 -5.56 11.23 8.37
C GLN A 49 -6.89 10.50 8.28
N GLU A 50 -7.45 10.14 9.43
CA GLU A 50 -8.79 9.58 9.51
C GLU A 50 -9.65 10.41 10.46
N ILE A 51 -10.86 10.73 10.03
CA ILE A 51 -11.88 11.39 10.84
C ILE A 51 -13.07 10.45 10.94
N GLN A 52 -13.49 10.15 12.14
CA GLN A 52 -14.63 9.28 12.43
C GLN A 52 -15.71 10.05 13.21
N LEU A 53 -16.95 9.77 12.87
CA LEU A 53 -18.11 10.05 13.69
C LEU A 53 -18.70 8.73 14.17
N ASN A 54 -18.88 8.57 15.47
CA ASN A 54 -19.45 7.39 16.08
C ASN A 54 -20.74 7.77 16.77
N GLY A 55 -21.81 7.06 16.47
CA GLY A 55 -23.13 7.35 17.01
C GLY A 55 -23.81 6.15 17.62
N THR A 56 -24.58 6.40 18.68
CA THR A 56 -25.45 5.42 19.34
C THR A 56 -26.85 5.98 19.42
N ASN A 57 -27.83 5.26 18.88
CA ASN A 57 -29.21 5.68 18.76
C ASN A 57 -30.18 4.55 19.10
N LEU A 58 -31.49 4.84 19.16
CA LEU A 58 -32.55 3.88 19.39
C LEU A 58 -32.39 3.10 20.72
N ASP A 59 -32.20 3.82 21.81
CA ASP A 59 -31.96 3.25 23.14
C ASP A 59 -30.77 2.28 23.17
N SER A 60 -29.67 2.70 22.51
CA SER A 60 -28.40 1.95 22.35
C SER A 60 -28.48 0.70 21.44
N ARG A 61 -29.60 0.49 20.76
CA ARG A 61 -29.75 -0.65 19.82
C ARG A 61 -29.12 -0.42 18.45
N LEU A 62 -28.78 0.81 18.09
CA LEU A 62 -28.12 1.16 16.83
C LEU A 62 -26.78 1.83 17.13
N ASN A 63 -25.70 1.16 16.79
CA ASN A 63 -24.35 1.69 16.86
C ASN A 63 -23.82 1.86 15.43
N TRP A 64 -23.28 3.02 15.13
CA TRP A 64 -22.79 3.29 13.79
C TRP A 64 -21.50 4.11 13.81
N ILE A 65 -20.72 3.94 12.77
CA ILE A 65 -19.52 4.72 12.48
C ILE A 65 -19.57 5.21 11.03
N PHE A 66 -19.27 6.49 10.84
CA PHE A 66 -18.96 7.08 9.55
C PHE A 66 -17.55 7.62 9.59
N GLY A 67 -16.74 7.33 8.57
CA GLY A 67 -15.37 7.81 8.52
C GLY A 67 -14.97 8.31 7.13
N LEU A 68 -14.03 9.27 7.16
CA LEU A 68 -13.29 9.76 6.01
C LEU A 68 -11.80 9.46 6.27
N TYR A 69 -11.13 8.95 5.26
CA TYR A 69 -9.73 8.58 5.31
C TYR A 69 -8.98 9.22 4.15
N TYR A 70 -7.80 9.75 4.44
CA TYR A 70 -6.82 10.23 3.47
C TYR A 70 -5.49 9.54 3.73
N PHE A 71 -4.80 9.18 2.68
CA PHE A 71 -3.48 8.59 2.71
C PHE A 71 -2.64 9.16 1.57
N GLU A 72 -1.39 9.45 1.89
CA GLU A 72 -0.36 9.88 0.94
C GLU A 72 0.94 9.16 1.29
N GLU A 73 1.62 8.66 0.27
CA GLU A 73 2.92 8.00 0.38
C GLU A 73 3.79 8.46 -0.77
N SER A 74 5.00 8.89 -0.46
CA SER A 74 6.02 9.18 -1.47
C SER A 74 7.35 8.56 -1.08
N GLY A 75 8.13 8.15 -2.06
CA GLY A 75 9.44 7.58 -1.76
C GLY A 75 10.25 7.26 -2.98
N ASP A 76 11.53 7.09 -2.72
CA ASP A 76 12.55 6.72 -3.70
C ASP A 76 13.20 5.38 -3.31
N ASN A 77 13.45 4.58 -4.33
CA ASN A 77 14.25 3.36 -4.18
C ASN A 77 15.38 3.39 -5.22
N GLU A 78 16.60 3.27 -4.75
CA GLU A 78 17.77 3.05 -5.60
C GLU A 78 18.38 1.67 -5.28
N ASN A 79 18.50 0.84 -6.30
CA ASN A 79 19.10 -0.48 -6.21
C ASN A 79 20.29 -0.56 -7.17
N LEU A 80 21.50 -0.60 -6.62
CA LEU A 80 22.73 -0.75 -7.36
C LEU A 80 23.05 -2.23 -7.51
N LEU A 81 23.09 -2.70 -8.75
CA LEU A 81 23.31 -4.10 -9.09
C LEU A 81 24.67 -4.25 -9.78
N ASP A 82 25.52 -5.10 -9.22
CA ASP A 82 26.80 -5.48 -9.79
C ASP A 82 26.74 -6.94 -10.26
N PHE A 83 26.67 -7.13 -11.57
CA PHE A 83 26.71 -8.44 -12.20
C PHE A 83 28.01 -8.64 -13.01
N VAL A 84 28.33 -9.90 -13.30
CA VAL A 84 29.49 -10.26 -14.14
C VAL A 84 29.53 -9.51 -15.47
N ILE A 85 28.36 -9.24 -16.06
CA ILE A 85 28.23 -8.65 -17.39
C ILE A 85 28.10 -7.13 -17.37
N SER A 86 27.51 -6.57 -16.34
CA SER A 86 27.22 -5.13 -16.26
C SER A 86 26.91 -4.70 -14.82
N ASN A 87 27.14 -3.41 -14.55
CA ASN A 87 26.57 -2.76 -13.39
C ASN A 87 25.42 -1.88 -13.86
N PHE A 88 24.32 -1.88 -13.14
CA PHE A 88 23.21 -1.01 -13.43
C PHE A 88 22.52 -0.53 -12.15
N ARG A 89 21.87 0.60 -12.28
CA ARG A 89 20.93 1.12 -11.29
C ARG A 89 19.54 0.67 -11.69
N SER A 90 18.79 0.18 -10.74
CA SER A 90 17.37 -0.12 -10.87
C SER A 90 16.64 0.54 -9.70
N GLY A 91 15.41 0.98 -9.91
CA GLY A 91 14.64 1.66 -8.90
C GLY A 91 13.69 2.66 -9.51
N GLY A 92 13.39 3.69 -8.77
CA GLY A 92 12.52 4.78 -9.17
C GLY A 92 11.79 5.39 -7.99
N SER A 93 10.94 6.38 -8.28
CA SER A 93 10.10 7.03 -7.29
C SER A 93 8.66 6.54 -7.37
N ILE A 94 8.00 6.54 -6.23
CA ILE A 94 6.57 6.25 -6.08
C ILE A 94 5.88 7.47 -5.47
N ASP A 95 4.66 7.73 -5.93
CA ASP A 95 3.71 8.65 -5.33
C ASP A 95 2.34 7.98 -5.32
N ASN A 96 1.80 7.73 -4.14
CA ASN A 96 0.52 7.09 -3.94
C ASN A 96 -0.39 8.03 -3.15
N GLU A 97 -1.61 8.21 -3.61
CA GLU A 97 -2.63 8.99 -2.92
C GLU A 97 -3.92 8.18 -2.86
N ALA A 98 -4.59 8.18 -1.71
CA ALA A 98 -5.87 7.51 -1.57
C ALA A 98 -6.85 8.29 -0.70
N TRP A 99 -8.11 8.31 -1.12
CA TRP A 99 -9.25 8.80 -0.37
C TRP A 99 -10.24 7.68 -0.15
N ALA A 100 -10.82 7.62 1.03
CA ALA A 100 -11.90 6.71 1.27
C ALA A 100 -12.98 7.31 2.16
N SER A 101 -14.21 6.87 1.94
CA SER A 101 -15.31 7.10 2.86
C SER A 101 -15.93 5.75 3.23
N PHE A 102 -16.30 5.59 4.50
CA PHE A 102 -16.92 4.36 4.94
C PHE A 102 -18.04 4.64 5.94
N PHE A 103 -18.99 3.74 5.93
CA PHE A 103 -20.08 3.70 6.90
C PHE A 103 -20.30 2.24 7.32
N GLN A 104 -20.48 2.04 8.62
CA GLN A 104 -20.89 0.74 9.18
C GLN A 104 -21.91 0.98 10.27
N ALA A 105 -22.90 0.13 10.33
CA ALA A 105 -23.90 0.16 11.39
C ALA A 105 -24.18 -1.25 11.90
N THR A 106 -24.30 -1.36 13.20
CA THR A 106 -24.74 -2.59 13.90
C THR A 106 -26.07 -2.29 14.57
N TYR A 107 -27.06 -3.10 14.27
CA TYR A 107 -28.39 -3.03 14.86
C TYR A 107 -28.69 -4.29 15.68
N ASP A 108 -29.02 -4.09 16.96
CA ASP A 108 -29.44 -5.14 17.86
C ASP A 108 -30.94 -5.43 17.64
N VAL A 109 -31.23 -6.43 16.81
CA VAL A 109 -32.60 -6.85 16.46
C VAL A 109 -33.30 -7.36 17.72
N THR A 110 -32.57 -8.16 18.51
CA THR A 110 -32.95 -8.59 19.87
C THR A 110 -31.73 -8.47 20.78
N GLU A 111 -31.84 -8.84 22.04
CA GLU A 111 -30.68 -8.93 22.96
C GLU A 111 -29.65 -9.98 22.53
N GLN A 112 -30.05 -10.92 21.68
CA GLN A 112 -29.19 -12.02 21.21
C GLN A 112 -28.84 -11.92 19.73
N LEU A 113 -29.62 -11.20 18.91
CA LEU A 113 -29.45 -11.16 17.46
C LEU A 113 -28.95 -9.78 17.02
N HIS A 114 -27.79 -9.77 16.41
CA HIS A 114 -27.14 -8.55 15.92
C HIS A 114 -26.95 -8.62 14.41
N PHE A 115 -27.24 -7.52 13.75
CA PHE A 115 -27.05 -7.35 12.31
C PHE A 115 -26.11 -6.19 12.05
N THR A 116 -25.01 -6.44 11.35
CA THR A 116 -24.06 -5.40 10.95
C THR A 116 -24.01 -5.30 9.43
N ALA A 117 -24.06 -4.09 8.91
CA ALA A 117 -23.80 -3.79 7.51
C ALA A 117 -22.80 -2.64 7.38
N GLY A 118 -21.96 -2.72 6.38
CA GLY A 118 -20.94 -1.71 6.11
C GLY A 118 -20.70 -1.56 4.62
N LEU A 119 -20.24 -0.38 4.24
CA LEU A 119 -19.84 -0.03 2.88
C LEU A 119 -18.63 0.90 2.94
N ARG A 120 -17.63 0.64 2.11
CA ARG A 120 -16.51 1.53 1.91
C ARG A 120 -16.34 1.83 0.43
N TYR A 121 -16.17 3.09 0.09
CA TYR A 121 -15.70 3.55 -1.20
C TYR A 121 -14.25 4.01 -1.04
N THR A 122 -13.38 3.58 -1.94
CA THR A 122 -11.97 3.98 -2.00
C THR A 122 -11.68 4.46 -3.41
N ASP A 123 -10.99 5.58 -3.50
CA ASP A 123 -10.39 6.14 -4.71
C ASP A 123 -8.89 6.25 -4.44
N GLU A 124 -8.06 5.61 -5.27
CA GLU A 124 -6.62 5.51 -5.10
C GLU A 124 -5.93 5.76 -6.44
N GLU A 125 -4.87 6.56 -6.43
CA GLU A 125 -3.97 6.72 -7.58
C GLU A 125 -2.56 6.31 -7.15
N LYS A 126 -1.94 5.41 -7.93
CA LYS A 126 -0.55 5.01 -7.77
C LYS A 126 0.26 5.50 -8.94
N LYS A 127 1.38 6.17 -8.65
CA LYS A 127 2.34 6.63 -9.65
C LYS A 127 3.68 5.96 -9.42
N PHE A 128 4.34 5.68 -10.53
CA PHE A 128 5.69 5.15 -10.53
C PHE A 128 6.49 5.78 -11.67
N LEU A 129 7.64 6.36 -11.33
CA LEU A 129 8.62 6.85 -12.29
C LEU A 129 9.86 5.95 -12.23
N PRO A 130 10.06 5.03 -13.21
CA PRO A 130 11.22 4.15 -13.21
C PRO A 130 12.52 4.91 -13.45
N ASP A 131 13.57 4.58 -12.70
CA ASP A 131 14.94 5.03 -12.94
C ASP A 131 15.87 3.81 -13.06
N GLN A 132 16.00 3.30 -14.28
CA GLN A 132 16.80 2.12 -14.56
C GLN A 132 17.77 2.43 -15.70
N VAL A 133 19.08 2.38 -15.38
CA VAL A 133 20.14 2.73 -16.32
C VAL A 133 21.34 1.81 -16.19
N ILE A 134 21.98 1.49 -17.31
CA ILE A 134 23.25 0.77 -17.32
C ILE A 134 24.37 1.74 -16.89
N LEU A 135 25.05 1.43 -15.80
CA LEU A 135 26.16 2.24 -15.28
C LEU A 135 27.50 1.83 -15.93
N VAL A 136 27.72 0.54 -16.07
CA VAL A 136 28.95 -0.02 -16.65
C VAL A 136 28.61 -1.24 -17.49
N ASN A 137 29.07 -1.25 -18.72
CA ASN A 137 29.11 -2.47 -19.54
C ASN A 137 30.53 -3.08 -19.47
N LYS A 138 30.65 -4.25 -18.83
CA LYS A 138 31.95 -4.93 -18.68
C LYS A 138 32.44 -5.62 -19.97
N PHE A 139 31.60 -5.66 -21.01
CA PHE A 139 31.90 -6.19 -22.34
C PHE A 139 32.05 -5.11 -23.41
N ALA A 140 32.07 -3.84 -23.02
CA ALA A 140 32.25 -2.72 -23.96
C ALA A 140 33.58 -2.87 -24.76
N GLY A 141 33.50 -2.77 -26.06
CA GLY A 141 34.62 -2.94 -26.97
C GLY A 141 35.04 -4.37 -27.25
N SER A 142 34.31 -5.37 -26.72
CA SER A 142 34.62 -6.80 -26.97
C SER A 142 34.23 -7.28 -28.36
N GLY A 143 33.35 -6.56 -29.05
CA GLY A 143 32.75 -6.98 -30.33
C GLY A 143 31.72 -8.09 -30.18
N HIS A 144 31.26 -8.40 -28.94
CA HIS A 144 30.23 -9.42 -28.75
C HIS A 144 28.87 -8.92 -29.26
N PRO A 145 28.17 -9.67 -30.12
CA PRO A 145 27.05 -9.14 -30.91
C PRO A 145 25.83 -8.69 -30.03
N VAL A 146 25.73 -9.16 -28.81
CA VAL A 146 24.65 -8.83 -27.88
C VAL A 146 25.17 -8.01 -26.71
N LEU A 147 26.25 -8.46 -26.04
CA LEU A 147 26.74 -7.81 -24.81
C LEU A 147 27.48 -6.50 -25.06
N ASP A 148 27.95 -6.26 -26.29
CA ASP A 148 28.57 -5.00 -26.73
C ASP A 148 27.65 -4.19 -27.67
N ALA A 149 26.37 -4.53 -27.71
CA ALA A 149 25.38 -3.84 -28.52
C ALA A 149 25.12 -2.40 -28.01
N PRO A 150 24.68 -1.46 -28.87
CA PRO A 150 24.42 -0.07 -28.48
C PRO A 150 23.47 0.06 -27.28
N PHE A 151 22.46 -0.78 -27.18
CA PHE A 151 21.48 -0.78 -26.06
C PHE A 151 22.03 -1.31 -24.72
N MET A 152 23.26 -1.83 -24.70
CA MET A 152 23.97 -2.31 -23.51
C MET A 152 25.06 -1.33 -23.04
N GLN A 153 25.21 -0.17 -23.67
CA GLN A 153 26.25 0.77 -23.31
C GLN A 153 25.90 1.56 -22.03
N ALA A 154 26.91 2.03 -21.33
CA ALA A 154 26.74 2.88 -20.18
C ALA A 154 25.95 4.15 -20.51
N GLY A 155 24.96 4.48 -19.67
CA GLY A 155 24.05 5.60 -19.89
C GLY A 155 22.76 5.23 -20.61
N GLU A 156 22.67 4.03 -21.18
CA GLU A 156 21.43 3.58 -21.83
C GLU A 156 20.37 3.19 -20.78
N PRO A 157 19.12 3.65 -20.94
CA PRO A 157 18.02 3.27 -20.07
C PRO A 157 17.60 1.82 -20.32
N ILE A 158 17.34 1.06 -19.24
CA ILE A 158 16.77 -0.30 -19.31
C ILE A 158 15.26 -0.21 -19.50
N LEU A 159 14.62 0.70 -18.77
CA LEU A 159 13.22 1.07 -18.96
C LEU A 159 13.12 2.54 -19.36
N PRO A 160 12.09 2.91 -20.14
CA PRO A 160 11.80 4.32 -20.39
C PRO A 160 11.55 5.07 -19.09
N HIS A 161 12.22 6.20 -18.88
CA HIS A 161 11.98 7.11 -17.77
C HIS A 161 10.68 7.90 -18.01
N VAL A 162 9.55 7.23 -17.88
CA VAL A 162 8.21 7.78 -18.14
C VAL A 162 7.32 7.35 -17.00
N GLU A 163 6.72 8.34 -16.33
CA GLU A 163 5.76 8.12 -15.25
C GLU A 163 4.58 7.27 -15.73
N LYS A 164 4.19 6.34 -14.90
CA LYS A 164 3.00 5.51 -15.04
C LYS A 164 2.08 5.81 -13.86
N ALA A 165 0.80 6.01 -14.16
CA ALA A 165 -0.24 6.19 -13.17
C ALA A 165 -1.30 5.10 -13.34
N GLU A 166 -1.76 4.56 -12.21
CA GLU A 166 -2.81 3.53 -12.14
C GLU A 166 -3.90 4.02 -11.18
N PRO A 167 -4.99 4.58 -11.70
CA PRO A 167 -6.15 4.95 -10.89
C PRO A 167 -7.00 3.71 -10.59
N ILE A 168 -7.51 3.63 -9.36
CA ILE A 168 -8.32 2.52 -8.86
C ILE A 168 -9.46 3.10 -8.04
N ASP A 169 -10.68 2.74 -8.36
CA ASP A 169 -11.85 3.04 -7.55
C ASP A 169 -12.62 1.76 -7.24
N GLU A 170 -13.01 1.59 -5.99
CA GLU A 170 -13.67 0.37 -5.53
C GLU A 170 -14.69 0.63 -4.43
N VAL A 171 -15.75 -0.17 -4.47
CA VAL A 171 -16.79 -0.22 -3.44
C VAL A 171 -16.76 -1.59 -2.78
N THR A 172 -16.51 -1.65 -1.49
CA THR A 172 -16.40 -2.89 -0.74
C THR A 172 -17.52 -3.01 0.31
N PRO A 173 -18.53 -3.84 0.07
CA PRO A 173 -19.62 -4.11 1.02
C PRO A 173 -19.23 -5.14 2.07
N MET A 174 -19.86 -5.05 3.24
CA MET A 174 -19.76 -6.01 4.30
C MET A 174 -21.12 -6.22 4.97
N VAL A 175 -21.45 -7.47 5.28
CA VAL A 175 -22.63 -7.85 6.07
C VAL A 175 -22.24 -8.94 7.05
N ASN A 176 -22.72 -8.81 8.28
CA ASN A 176 -22.53 -9.80 9.31
C ASN A 176 -23.84 -10.00 10.09
N VAL A 177 -24.15 -11.24 10.42
CA VAL A 177 -25.23 -11.61 11.35
C VAL A 177 -24.60 -12.44 12.45
N SER A 178 -24.77 -12.02 13.69
CA SER A 178 -24.30 -12.77 14.86
C SER A 178 -25.45 -13.05 15.83
N TYR A 179 -25.38 -14.20 16.50
CA TYR A 179 -26.35 -14.66 17.47
C TYR A 179 -25.65 -15.19 18.72
N ASP A 180 -25.94 -14.56 19.84
CA ASP A 180 -25.49 -14.99 21.17
C ASP A 180 -26.40 -16.10 21.70
N TRP A 181 -25.93 -17.36 21.56
CA TRP A 181 -26.69 -18.52 22.02
C TRP A 181 -26.81 -18.57 23.54
N ASN A 182 -25.74 -18.22 24.21
CA ASN A 182 -25.66 -18.06 25.67
C ASN A 182 -24.40 -17.22 26.00
N GLU A 183 -24.11 -17.02 27.29
CA GLU A 183 -22.97 -16.21 27.76
C GLU A 183 -21.59 -16.72 27.29
N ASP A 184 -21.47 -18.00 26.91
CA ASP A 184 -20.23 -18.65 26.53
C ASP A 184 -20.13 -18.94 25.03
N LEU A 185 -21.23 -18.84 24.27
CA LEU A 185 -21.28 -19.23 22.85
C LEU A 185 -21.99 -18.19 21.99
N MET A 186 -21.24 -17.62 21.08
CA MET A 186 -21.74 -16.79 19.97
C MET A 186 -21.45 -17.48 18.63
N VAL A 187 -22.39 -17.44 17.71
CA VAL A 187 -22.23 -17.90 16.33
C VAL A 187 -22.46 -16.75 15.36
N TYR A 188 -21.74 -16.72 14.26
CA TYR A 188 -21.90 -15.67 13.25
C TYR A 188 -21.67 -16.17 11.84
N VAL A 189 -22.25 -15.43 10.90
CA VAL A 189 -21.97 -15.55 9.46
C VAL A 189 -21.65 -14.15 8.93
N SER A 190 -20.56 -14.05 8.16
CA SER A 190 -20.17 -12.78 7.53
C SER A 190 -19.91 -12.98 6.05
N TYR A 191 -20.24 -11.94 5.29
CA TYR A 191 -19.82 -11.76 3.90
C TYR A 191 -19.15 -10.39 3.79
N SER A 192 -17.98 -10.34 3.17
CA SER A 192 -17.30 -9.08 2.87
C SER A 192 -16.55 -9.19 1.56
N GLU A 193 -16.56 -8.14 0.80
CA GLU A 193 -15.68 -7.95 -0.34
C GLU A 193 -14.49 -7.12 0.06
N GLY A 194 -13.34 -7.42 -0.52
CA GLY A 194 -12.12 -6.65 -0.39
C GLY A 194 -11.41 -6.64 -1.74
N PHE A 195 -10.59 -5.64 -1.97
CA PHE A 195 -9.75 -5.58 -3.16
C PHE A 195 -8.27 -5.47 -2.75
N LYS A 196 -7.42 -5.82 -3.68
CA LYS A 196 -6.01 -5.52 -3.63
C LYS A 196 -5.69 -4.66 -4.84
N SER A 197 -5.28 -3.44 -4.60
CA SER A 197 -4.85 -2.54 -5.65
C SER A 197 -3.67 -3.14 -6.43
N GLY A 198 -3.61 -2.86 -7.72
CA GLY A 198 -2.48 -3.14 -8.58
C GLY A 198 -1.21 -2.45 -8.07
N GLY A 199 -0.10 -2.69 -8.74
CA GLY A 199 1.17 -2.06 -8.44
C GLY A 199 2.13 -2.28 -9.61
N PHE A 200 3.27 -1.61 -9.53
CA PHE A 200 4.31 -1.71 -10.53
C PHE A 200 5.34 -2.77 -10.13
N SER A 201 5.81 -3.55 -11.11
CA SER A 201 6.92 -4.50 -10.94
C SER A 201 8.15 -3.92 -11.62
N GLN A 202 9.27 -3.93 -10.92
CA GLN A 202 10.59 -3.59 -11.42
C GLN A 202 11.33 -4.81 -11.93
#